data_e2831ae2c0d34ce9d25dffecc4ffc514
#
_entry.id   e2831ae2c0d34ce9d25dffecc4ffc514
#
_cell.length_a   1.000
_cell.length_b   1.000
_cell.length_c   1.000
_cell.angle_alpha   90.00
_cell.angle_beta   90.00
_cell.angle_gamma   90.00
#
_symmetry.space_group_name_H-M   'P 1'
#
loop_
_entity.id
_entity.type
_entity.pdbx_description
1 polymer ?
#
loop_
_entity_poly.entity_id
_entity_poly.type
_entity_poly.pdbx_seq_one_letter_code
_entity_poly.pdbx_strand_id
1 'polypeptide(L)'
;MKIEYSLLTRRRFLNTLFGGWLASFVLGATYALGKFAYPTLGKEPDFVVLNPADYMDIPPNTTKAFAWGGKLGLVFKRADNKVVALKGVCSHMECNIVYKPESRRFYCPCHKGWFDENGKNVEGPPPKPLEFFEYRIEAGKLIVHKAGVKVELPKA
;
A
#
# COMPACT_ATOMS: atom_id res chain seq x y z
N MET A 1 4.34 24.77 63.59
CA MET A 1 4.66 24.37 62.22
C MET A 1 4.12 25.48 61.31
N LYS A 2 4.98 26.47 60.90
CA LYS A 2 4.58 27.54 59.95
C LYS A 2 4.64 26.97 58.55
N ILE A 3 3.50 26.80 57.92
CA ILE A 3 3.42 26.49 56.52
C ILE A 3 3.74 27.77 55.76
N GLU A 4 5.00 27.92 55.30
CA GLU A 4 5.35 28.97 54.37
C GLU A 4 4.68 28.71 53.02
N TYR A 5 3.58 29.37 52.76
CA TYR A 5 3.04 29.53 51.40
C TYR A 5 4.02 30.37 50.62
N SER A 6 4.96 29.73 49.94
CA SER A 6 5.78 30.39 48.95
C SER A 6 4.83 30.90 47.89
N LEU A 7 4.46 32.19 47.99
CA LEU A 7 3.67 32.92 47.01
C LEU A 7 4.40 32.80 45.66
N LEU A 8 3.90 31.93 44.80
CA LEU A 8 4.32 31.89 43.40
C LEU A 8 4.10 33.31 42.86
N THR A 9 5.18 34.08 42.71
CA THR A 9 5.08 35.41 42.12
C THR A 9 4.42 35.26 40.74
N ARG A 10 3.54 36.21 40.35
CA ARG A 10 2.85 36.19 39.04
C ARG A 10 3.80 35.85 37.88
N ARG A 11 5.04 36.32 37.97
CA ARG A 11 6.10 36.04 36.99
C ARG A 11 6.50 34.58 36.97
N ARG A 12 6.64 33.90 38.11
CA ARG A 12 6.95 32.43 38.14
C ARG A 12 5.78 31.61 37.62
N PHE A 13 4.58 31.96 37.98
CA PHE A 13 3.37 31.31 37.50
C PHE A 13 3.26 31.42 35.96
N LEU A 14 3.41 32.61 35.41
CA LEU A 14 3.39 32.81 33.96
C LEU A 14 4.53 32.08 33.26
N ASN A 15 5.74 32.08 33.80
CA ASN A 15 6.88 31.38 33.21
C ASN A 15 6.66 29.86 33.20
N THR A 16 6.07 29.29 34.25
CA THR A 16 5.73 27.82 34.24
C THR A 16 4.63 27.49 33.27
N LEU A 17 3.61 28.33 33.13
CA LEU A 17 2.56 28.14 32.12
C LEU A 17 3.12 28.24 30.70
N PHE A 18 3.86 29.30 30.40
CA PHE A 18 4.47 29.46 29.06
C PHE A 18 5.50 28.39 28.76
N GLY A 19 6.33 28.01 29.73
CA GLY A 19 7.31 26.94 29.60
C GLY A 19 6.63 25.59 29.33
N GLY A 20 5.58 25.28 30.09
CA GLY A 20 4.78 24.05 29.87
C GLY A 20 4.09 24.02 28.52
N TRP A 21 3.50 25.15 28.12
CA TRP A 21 2.87 25.29 26.80
C TRP A 21 3.89 25.15 25.65
N LEU A 22 5.03 25.86 25.75
CA LEU A 22 6.09 25.75 24.75
C LEU A 22 6.66 24.34 24.65
N ALA A 23 6.90 23.68 25.78
CA ALA A 23 7.38 22.29 25.79
C ALA A 23 6.40 21.33 25.12
N SER A 24 5.09 21.48 25.41
CA SER A 24 4.05 20.68 24.78
C SER A 24 3.98 20.92 23.28
N PHE A 25 4.10 22.18 22.85
CA PHE A 25 4.13 22.52 21.44
C PHE A 25 5.34 21.94 20.72
N VAL A 26 6.54 22.05 21.29
CA VAL A 26 7.76 21.48 20.72
C VAL A 26 7.67 19.96 20.62
N LEU A 27 7.20 19.28 21.67
CA LEU A 27 6.99 17.83 21.65
C LEU A 27 5.98 17.40 20.58
N GLY A 28 4.86 18.12 20.47
CA GLY A 28 3.87 17.86 19.43
C GLY A 28 4.40 18.05 18.01
N ALA A 29 5.13 19.17 17.82
CA ALA A 29 5.75 19.46 16.52
C ALA A 29 6.82 18.44 16.13
N THR A 30 7.70 18.06 17.07
CA THR A 30 8.72 17.03 16.80
C THR A 30 8.12 15.66 16.53
N TYR A 31 7.03 15.28 17.24
CA TYR A 31 6.30 14.07 16.95
C TYR A 31 5.69 14.09 15.54
N ALA A 32 5.03 15.18 15.17
CA ALA A 32 4.42 15.32 13.84
C ALA A 32 5.47 15.30 12.72
N LEU A 33 6.59 16.03 12.92
CA LEU A 33 7.72 16.01 11.98
C LEU A 33 8.35 14.62 11.88
N GLY A 34 8.52 13.91 12.99
CA GLY A 34 9.02 12.54 12.99
C GLY A 34 8.11 11.60 12.22
N LYS A 35 6.79 11.69 12.39
CA LYS A 35 5.80 10.91 11.64
C LYS A 35 5.83 11.25 10.14
N PHE A 36 6.04 12.50 9.80
CA PHE A 36 6.16 12.93 8.40
C PHE A 36 7.48 12.47 7.77
N ALA A 37 8.60 12.62 8.48
CA ALA A 37 9.94 12.25 7.98
C ALA A 37 10.15 10.73 7.88
N TYR A 38 9.49 9.96 8.75
CA TYR A 38 9.52 8.50 8.73
C TYR A 38 8.11 7.95 8.50
N PRO A 39 7.53 8.17 7.32
CA PRO A 39 6.25 7.55 7.00
C PRO A 39 6.44 6.03 7.10
N THR A 40 5.72 5.39 7.99
CA THR A 40 5.55 3.94 7.98
C THR A 40 4.67 3.59 6.79
N LEU A 41 5.16 3.83 5.59
CA LEU A 41 4.62 3.23 4.38
C LEU A 41 4.69 1.74 4.65
N GLY A 42 3.53 1.12 4.71
CA GLY A 42 3.41 -0.29 5.07
C GLY A 42 4.43 -1.09 4.28
N LYS A 43 5.29 -1.83 4.97
CA LYS A 43 6.22 -2.74 4.29
C LYS A 43 5.37 -3.60 3.37
N GLU A 44 5.80 -3.74 2.13
CA GLU A 44 5.12 -4.68 1.23
C GLU A 44 5.16 -6.05 1.89
N PRO A 45 4.02 -6.73 2.05
CA PRO A 45 3.97 -8.03 2.70
C PRO A 45 4.73 -9.06 1.86
N ASP A 46 5.21 -10.11 2.49
CA ASP A 46 5.84 -11.22 1.77
C ASP A 46 4.80 -12.03 0.99
N PHE A 47 3.59 -12.10 1.52
CA PHE A 47 2.45 -12.74 0.89
C PHE A 47 1.11 -12.13 1.32
N VAL A 48 0.07 -12.35 0.52
CA VAL A 48 -1.33 -12.02 0.83
C VAL A 48 -2.19 -13.24 0.52
N VAL A 49 -3.12 -13.55 1.42
CA VAL A 49 -4.06 -14.64 1.26
C VAL A 49 -5.41 -14.07 0.82
N LEU A 50 -5.89 -14.50 -0.34
CA LEU A 50 -7.21 -14.14 -0.87
C LEU A 50 -8.17 -15.30 -0.71
N ASN A 51 -9.40 -15.02 -0.29
CA ASN A 51 -10.45 -16.03 -0.16
C ASN A 51 -10.99 -16.43 -1.54
N PRO A 52 -11.66 -17.59 -1.67
CA PRO A 52 -12.25 -18.04 -2.92
C PRO A 52 -13.16 -17.01 -3.58
N ALA A 53 -13.99 -16.32 -2.82
CA ALA A 53 -14.87 -15.25 -3.31
C ALA A 53 -14.12 -14.05 -3.91
N ASP A 54 -12.83 -13.90 -3.60
CA ASP A 54 -12.02 -12.78 -4.10
C ASP A 54 -11.41 -13.05 -5.48
N TYR A 55 -11.40 -14.29 -5.96
CA TYR A 55 -10.79 -14.60 -7.25
C TYR A 55 -11.60 -15.59 -8.13
N MET A 56 -12.46 -16.44 -7.55
CA MET A 56 -13.24 -17.42 -8.32
C MET A 56 -14.36 -16.75 -9.11
N ASP A 57 -15.08 -15.80 -8.48
CA ASP A 57 -16.27 -15.15 -9.04
C ASP A 57 -15.92 -14.00 -10.00
N ILE A 58 -14.63 -13.82 -10.34
CA ILE A 58 -14.22 -12.79 -11.29
C ILE A 58 -14.63 -13.23 -12.71
N PRO A 59 -15.39 -12.43 -13.46
CA PRO A 59 -15.68 -12.71 -14.86
C PRO A 59 -14.40 -12.71 -15.71
N PRO A 60 -14.33 -13.49 -16.82
CA PRO A 60 -13.23 -13.39 -17.76
C PRO A 60 -13.01 -11.97 -18.28
N ASN A 61 -11.77 -11.61 -18.59
CA ASN A 61 -11.34 -10.28 -19.03
C ASN A 61 -11.66 -9.16 -18.05
N THR A 62 -11.64 -9.46 -16.75
CA THR A 62 -11.82 -8.46 -15.71
C THR A 62 -10.76 -8.59 -14.61
N THR A 63 -10.68 -7.56 -13.79
CA THR A 63 -9.75 -7.51 -12.65
C THR A 63 -10.51 -7.29 -11.34
N LYS A 64 -9.97 -7.83 -10.25
CA LYS A 64 -10.38 -7.51 -8.88
C LYS A 64 -9.19 -6.98 -8.10
N ALA A 65 -9.41 -5.90 -7.37
CA ALA A 65 -8.37 -5.24 -6.58
C ALA A 65 -8.18 -5.92 -5.22
N PHE A 66 -6.95 -5.96 -4.74
CA PHE A 66 -6.62 -6.32 -3.36
C PHE A 66 -5.52 -5.40 -2.82
N ALA A 67 -5.37 -5.35 -1.50
CA ALA A 67 -4.33 -4.53 -0.86
C ALA A 67 -2.99 -5.28 -0.81
N TRP A 68 -1.92 -4.61 -1.25
CA TRP A 68 -0.56 -5.11 -1.20
C TRP A 68 0.36 -4.08 -0.53
N GLY A 69 0.49 -4.13 0.80
CA GLY A 69 1.40 -3.24 1.55
C GLY A 69 1.16 -1.75 1.30
N GLY A 70 -0.10 -1.31 1.26
CA GLY A 70 -0.46 0.09 0.95
C GLY A 70 -0.47 0.44 -0.55
N LYS A 71 -0.13 -0.52 -1.41
CA LYS A 71 -0.23 -0.40 -2.87
C LYS A 71 -1.40 -1.24 -3.40
N LEU A 72 -1.78 -0.98 -4.65
CA LEU A 72 -2.79 -1.75 -5.35
C LEU A 72 -2.19 -3.07 -5.87
N GLY A 73 -2.81 -4.19 -5.51
CA GLY A 73 -2.67 -5.47 -6.19
C GLY A 73 -3.88 -5.75 -7.07
N LEU A 74 -3.72 -6.45 -8.15
CA LEU A 74 -4.80 -6.86 -9.04
C LEU A 74 -4.75 -8.38 -9.26
N VAL A 75 -5.90 -9.03 -9.12
CA VAL A 75 -6.14 -10.36 -9.66
C VAL A 75 -6.82 -10.16 -11.01
N PHE A 76 -6.23 -10.67 -12.07
CA PHE A 76 -6.75 -10.59 -13.43
C PHE A 76 -7.14 -11.99 -13.91
N LYS A 77 -8.37 -12.14 -14.36
CA LYS A 77 -8.85 -13.37 -15.01
C LYS A 77 -8.82 -13.18 -16.51
N ARG A 78 -7.97 -13.94 -17.18
CA ARG A 78 -7.83 -13.90 -18.63
C ARG A 78 -9.02 -14.54 -19.34
N ALA A 79 -9.12 -14.33 -20.64
CA ALA A 79 -10.15 -14.95 -21.48
C ALA A 79 -10.15 -16.50 -21.44
N ASP A 80 -8.98 -17.12 -21.25
CA ASP A 80 -8.79 -18.55 -21.07
C ASP A 80 -9.09 -19.07 -19.67
N ASN A 81 -9.72 -18.24 -18.81
CA ASN A 81 -10.01 -18.47 -17.40
C ASN A 81 -8.78 -18.63 -16.49
N LYS A 82 -7.56 -18.43 -16.98
CA LYS A 82 -6.39 -18.38 -16.12
C LYS A 82 -6.39 -17.14 -15.26
N VAL A 83 -6.11 -17.34 -14.00
CA VAL A 83 -5.95 -16.27 -13.03
C VAL A 83 -4.49 -15.88 -12.96
N VAL A 84 -4.20 -14.60 -12.95
CA VAL A 84 -2.87 -14.05 -12.70
C VAL A 84 -2.96 -12.94 -11.67
N ALA A 85 -1.94 -12.81 -10.83
CA ALA A 85 -1.84 -11.73 -9.86
C ALA A 85 -0.71 -10.80 -10.27
N LEU A 86 -0.94 -9.49 -10.17
CA LEU A 86 0.04 -8.49 -10.56
C LEU A 86 -0.03 -7.26 -9.65
N LYS A 87 1.07 -6.52 -9.62
CA LYS A 87 1.13 -5.23 -8.95
C LYS A 87 0.35 -4.22 -9.79
N GLY A 88 -0.70 -3.68 -9.22
CA GLY A 88 -1.63 -2.78 -9.91
C GLY A 88 -1.11 -1.36 -10.07
N VAL A 89 0.21 -1.17 -10.13
CA VAL A 89 0.85 0.14 -10.25
C VAL A 89 1.77 0.22 -11.45
N CYS A 90 1.82 1.40 -12.05
CA CYS A 90 2.61 1.69 -13.23
C CYS A 90 4.11 1.75 -12.89
N SER A 91 4.95 1.18 -13.74
CA SER A 91 6.41 1.18 -13.57
C SER A 91 7.07 2.55 -13.78
N HIS A 92 6.32 3.58 -14.22
CA HIS A 92 6.83 4.94 -14.38
C HIS A 92 6.85 5.71 -13.05
N MET A 93 5.70 5.95 -12.44
CA MET A 93 5.55 6.72 -11.19
C MET A 93 4.52 6.11 -10.23
N GLU A 94 4.41 4.80 -10.21
CA GLU A 94 3.55 4.05 -9.28
C GLU A 94 2.06 4.45 -9.26
N CYS A 95 1.56 5.10 -10.34
CA CYS A 95 0.14 5.37 -10.48
C CYS A 95 -0.66 4.07 -10.62
N ASN A 96 -1.84 4.03 -10.03
CA ASN A 96 -2.73 2.88 -10.17
C ASN A 96 -3.13 2.68 -11.64
N ILE A 97 -3.06 1.43 -12.09
CA ILE A 97 -3.48 1.03 -13.43
C ILE A 97 -4.89 0.45 -13.40
N VAL A 98 -5.57 0.52 -14.55
CA VAL A 98 -6.87 -0.09 -14.76
C VAL A 98 -6.84 -0.99 -15.99
N TYR A 99 -7.55 -2.11 -15.96
CA TYR A 99 -7.72 -2.95 -17.14
C TYR A 99 -8.86 -2.41 -18.00
N LYS A 100 -8.65 -2.38 -19.32
CA LYS A 100 -9.62 -1.97 -20.31
C LYS A 100 -10.01 -3.18 -21.18
N PRO A 101 -11.16 -3.80 -20.92
CA PRO A 101 -11.59 -5.00 -21.63
C PRO A 101 -11.71 -4.80 -23.14
N GLU A 102 -12.14 -3.60 -23.58
CA GLU A 102 -12.37 -3.26 -24.98
C GLU A 102 -11.09 -3.33 -25.81
N SER A 103 -9.95 -2.92 -25.21
CA SER A 103 -8.63 -2.95 -25.86
C SER A 103 -7.79 -4.14 -25.44
N ARG A 104 -8.25 -4.92 -24.43
CA ARG A 104 -7.52 -6.01 -23.81
C ARG A 104 -6.14 -5.57 -23.29
N ARG A 105 -6.07 -4.40 -22.63
CA ARG A 105 -4.84 -3.77 -22.16
C ARG A 105 -5.00 -3.18 -20.77
N PHE A 106 -3.91 -3.07 -20.08
CA PHE A 106 -3.83 -2.26 -18.86
C PHE A 106 -3.47 -0.82 -19.23
N TYR A 107 -4.12 0.13 -18.60
CA TYR A 107 -3.97 1.56 -18.84
C TYR A 107 -3.55 2.29 -17.58
N CYS A 108 -2.55 3.14 -17.69
CA CYS A 108 -2.14 4.08 -16.66
C CYS A 108 -2.65 5.49 -17.01
N PRO A 109 -3.59 6.07 -16.22
CA PRO A 109 -4.20 7.36 -16.55
C PRO A 109 -3.26 8.55 -16.38
N CYS A 110 -2.20 8.46 -15.55
CA CYS A 110 -1.33 9.59 -15.25
C CYS A 110 -0.60 10.12 -16.50
N HIS A 111 0.00 9.24 -17.29
CA HIS A 111 0.79 9.63 -18.45
C HIS A 111 0.44 8.79 -19.70
N LYS A 112 -0.79 8.25 -19.73
CA LYS A 112 -1.32 7.48 -20.86
C LYS A 112 -0.44 6.29 -21.28
N GLY A 113 0.17 5.61 -20.27
CA GLY A 113 0.93 4.39 -20.52
C GLY A 113 0.01 3.20 -20.75
N TRP A 114 0.34 2.33 -21.70
CA TRP A 114 -0.40 1.12 -22.01
C TRP A 114 0.47 -0.11 -21.90
N PHE A 115 -0.12 -1.18 -21.39
CA PHE A 115 0.53 -2.48 -21.27
C PHE A 115 -0.40 -3.57 -21.82
N ASP A 116 0.18 -4.57 -22.45
CA ASP A 116 -0.58 -5.74 -22.88
C ASP A 116 -0.97 -6.64 -21.69
N GLU A 117 -1.71 -7.73 -21.95
CA GLU A 117 -2.12 -8.70 -20.94
C GLU A 117 -0.94 -9.48 -20.31
N ASN A 118 0.25 -9.44 -20.92
CA ASN A 118 1.48 -9.99 -20.38
C ASN A 118 2.30 -8.97 -19.61
N GLY A 119 1.75 -7.76 -19.41
CA GLY A 119 2.39 -6.69 -18.69
C GLY A 119 3.48 -5.95 -19.47
N LYS A 120 3.73 -6.28 -20.73
CA LYS A 120 4.70 -5.59 -21.55
C LYS A 120 4.19 -4.19 -21.89
N ASN A 121 5.03 -3.17 -21.73
CA ASN A 121 4.70 -1.84 -22.20
C ASN A 121 4.55 -1.83 -23.72
N VAL A 122 3.45 -1.29 -24.23
CA VAL A 122 3.15 -1.17 -25.66
C VAL A 122 3.03 0.26 -26.12
N GLU A 123 2.83 1.22 -25.18
CA GLU A 123 2.72 2.63 -25.52
C GLU A 123 2.96 3.50 -24.27
N GLY A 124 3.56 4.68 -24.46
CA GLY A 124 3.78 5.69 -23.43
C GLY A 124 5.10 5.54 -22.68
N PRO A 125 5.28 6.32 -21.60
CA PRO A 125 6.57 6.49 -20.93
C PRO A 125 7.02 5.36 -19.98
N PRO A 126 6.22 4.34 -19.58
CA PRO A 126 6.67 3.34 -18.64
C PRO A 126 7.92 2.58 -19.12
N PRO A 127 9.03 2.57 -18.35
CA PRO A 127 10.30 2.01 -18.80
C PRO A 127 10.41 0.49 -18.66
N LYS A 128 9.54 -0.12 -17.86
CA LYS A 128 9.59 -1.54 -17.48
C LYS A 128 8.21 -2.16 -17.60
N PRO A 129 8.12 -3.49 -17.81
CA PRO A 129 6.85 -4.20 -17.77
C PRO A 129 6.22 -4.13 -16.38
N LEU A 130 4.94 -4.51 -16.30
CA LEU A 130 4.24 -4.71 -15.03
C LEU A 130 4.85 -5.90 -14.28
N GLU A 131 4.87 -5.80 -12.98
CA GLU A 131 5.36 -6.83 -12.07
C GLU A 131 4.24 -7.84 -11.78
N PHE A 132 4.44 -9.10 -12.14
CA PHE A 132 3.54 -10.19 -11.78
C PHE A 132 4.00 -10.85 -10.49
N PHE A 133 3.03 -11.27 -9.69
CA PHE A 133 3.25 -12.08 -8.51
C PHE A 133 3.18 -13.55 -8.86
N GLU A 134 3.92 -14.34 -8.11
CA GLU A 134 3.70 -15.78 -8.06
C GLU A 134 2.52 -16.06 -7.13
N TYR A 135 1.83 -17.15 -7.38
CA TYR A 135 0.74 -17.57 -6.51
C TYR A 135 0.63 -19.10 -6.45
N ARG A 136 -0.01 -19.58 -5.41
CA ARG A 136 -0.41 -20.97 -5.24
C ARG A 136 -1.82 -21.02 -4.65
N ILE A 137 -2.51 -22.12 -4.90
CA ILE A 137 -3.84 -22.36 -4.34
C ILE A 137 -3.72 -23.47 -3.31
N GLU A 138 -4.06 -23.17 -2.06
CA GLU A 138 -4.07 -24.12 -0.96
C GLU A 138 -5.41 -24.04 -0.21
N ALA A 139 -6.07 -25.16 -0.02
CA ALA A 139 -7.39 -25.25 0.62
C ALA A 139 -8.41 -24.25 0.04
N GLY A 140 -8.39 -24.01 -1.29
CA GLY A 140 -9.25 -23.06 -1.98
C GLY A 140 -8.87 -21.60 -1.81
N LYS A 141 -7.81 -21.25 -1.08
CA LYS A 141 -7.32 -19.88 -0.93
C LYS A 141 -6.19 -19.61 -1.93
N LEU A 142 -6.21 -18.43 -2.51
CA LEU A 142 -5.15 -17.94 -3.40
C LEU A 142 -4.10 -17.21 -2.58
N ILE A 143 -2.90 -17.78 -2.47
CA ILE A 143 -1.77 -17.20 -1.77
C ILE A 143 -0.88 -16.52 -2.78
N VAL A 144 -0.89 -15.20 -2.77
CA VAL A 144 -0.09 -14.36 -3.68
C VAL A 144 1.19 -13.94 -2.97
N HIS A 145 2.33 -14.07 -3.63
CA HIS A 145 3.64 -13.70 -3.07
C HIS A 145 4.57 -13.13 -4.15
N LYS A 146 5.63 -12.45 -3.73
CA LYS A 146 6.65 -11.97 -4.67
C LYS A 146 7.40 -13.14 -5.29
N ALA A 147 7.84 -12.99 -6.53
CA ALA A 147 8.67 -13.96 -7.21
C ALA A 147 9.92 -14.29 -6.40
N GLY A 148 10.21 -15.59 -6.25
CA GLY A 148 11.38 -16.09 -5.53
C GLY A 148 11.28 -16.10 -4.01
N VAL A 149 10.16 -15.72 -3.41
CA VAL A 149 9.94 -15.79 -1.96
C VAL A 149 9.32 -17.14 -1.59
N LYS A 150 10.03 -17.93 -0.78
CA LYS A 150 9.45 -19.14 -0.17
C LYS A 150 8.52 -18.72 0.97
N VAL A 151 7.23 -18.95 0.79
CA VAL A 151 6.22 -18.63 1.80
C VAL A 151 5.91 -19.89 2.62
N GLU A 152 6.20 -19.84 3.91
CA GLU A 152 5.69 -20.82 4.88
C GLU A 152 4.45 -20.22 5.54
N LEU A 153 3.30 -20.89 5.39
CA LEU A 153 2.11 -20.48 6.09
C LEU A 153 2.24 -20.82 7.57
N PRO A 154 1.80 -19.94 8.48
CA PRO A 154 1.70 -20.30 9.88
C PRO A 154 0.79 -21.53 10.00
N LYS A 155 1.28 -22.57 10.65
CA LYS A 155 0.47 -23.77 10.95
C LYS A 155 -0.72 -23.32 11.78
N ALA A 156 -1.93 -23.67 11.33
CA ALA A 156 -3.18 -23.42 12.04
C ALA A 156 -3.24 -24.23 13.33
#